data_613600efb043f0464c4feae8e4512d4f
#
_entry.id   613600efb043f0464c4feae8e4512d4f
#
_cell.length_a   1.000
_cell.length_b   1.000
_cell.length_c   1.000
_cell.angle_alpha   90.00
_cell.angle_beta   90.00
_cell.angle_gamma   90.00
#
_symmetry.space_group_name_H-M   'P 1'
#
loop_
_entity.id
_entity.type
_entity.pdbx_description
1 polymer ?
#
loop_
_entity_poly.entity_id
_entity_poly.type
_entity_poly.pdbx_seq_one_letter_code
_entity_poly.pdbx_strand_id
1 'polypeptide(L)'
;MPRLVHAVPKYQKHRASGQAVVSINGRDHYLGLHGSKASRIEYDRLITEWLASGRSRSFGSSQPALTIVQMLADYLAYAAKYYGKDPRGEYPQILRALRPVKELYGRTAVEDFSVLQFKAVRERASTKGRSRKYVNGIMRRVARMFKWAAGEGLIPASIHQNLAVVPGLRRGKCNLPDHTPILPVDDAVVEATLHHLPEIVADMVRLQRSTGMRPAEVCILRPCDLDRSGEVWVYRPSHHKTEHHGRSRTVLIGPKGQEILRRYLSRPPEDYCLRVRYISRPSLTCAQDKQASRIARTPAILRQPPR
;
A
#
# COMPACT_ATOMS: atom_id res chain seq x y z
N MET A 1 40.58 0.86 -11.51
CA MET A 1 40.20 -0.48 -12.02
C MET A 1 38.97 -0.94 -11.25
N PRO A 2 37.90 -1.37 -11.89
CA PRO A 2 36.73 -1.91 -11.21
C PRO A 2 37.12 -3.18 -10.45
N ARG A 3 36.83 -3.25 -9.15
CA ARG A 3 37.05 -4.46 -8.35
C ARG A 3 36.05 -5.53 -8.82
N LEU A 4 36.53 -6.71 -9.14
CA LEU A 4 35.69 -7.86 -9.44
C LEU A 4 34.83 -8.17 -8.20
N VAL A 5 33.52 -8.03 -8.32
CA VAL A 5 32.51 -8.19 -7.24
C VAL A 5 32.54 -9.60 -6.63
N HIS A 6 33.21 -10.55 -7.26
CA HIS A 6 33.31 -11.97 -6.86
C HIS A 6 34.70 -12.41 -6.36
N ALA A 7 35.64 -11.48 -6.22
CA ALA A 7 36.98 -11.86 -5.74
C ALA A 7 36.96 -12.23 -4.25
N VAL A 8 37.66 -13.32 -3.89
CA VAL A 8 37.89 -13.69 -2.50
C VAL A 8 38.84 -12.66 -1.87
N PRO A 9 38.54 -12.13 -0.66
CA PRO A 9 39.41 -11.19 0.04
C PRO A 9 40.81 -11.76 0.26
N LYS A 10 41.84 -10.94 -0.03
CA LYS A 10 43.23 -11.39 -0.01
C LYS A 10 43.80 -11.42 1.42
N TYR A 11 44.58 -12.48 1.70
CA TYR A 11 45.45 -12.56 2.86
C TYR A 11 46.60 -11.57 2.70
N GLN A 12 46.76 -10.61 3.63
CA GLN A 12 47.73 -9.53 3.54
C GLN A 12 48.51 -9.37 4.87
N LYS A 13 49.67 -8.72 4.79
CA LYS A 13 50.44 -8.33 5.97
C LYS A 13 50.10 -6.89 6.34
N HIS A 14 49.63 -6.67 7.56
CA HIS A 14 49.45 -5.30 8.09
C HIS A 14 50.83 -4.70 8.40
N ARG A 15 51.14 -3.58 7.73
CA ARG A 15 52.48 -2.99 7.72
C ARG A 15 52.97 -2.56 9.11
N ALA A 16 52.07 -1.99 9.93
CA ALA A 16 52.43 -1.44 11.23
C ALA A 16 52.57 -2.52 12.32
N SER A 17 51.71 -3.56 12.33
CA SER A 17 51.73 -4.58 13.39
C SER A 17 52.40 -5.89 13.00
N GLY A 18 52.74 -6.09 11.72
CA GLY A 18 53.27 -7.37 11.20
C GLY A 18 52.27 -8.53 11.21
N GLN A 19 51.05 -8.32 11.61
CA GLN A 19 50.01 -9.35 11.65
C GLN A 19 49.45 -9.63 10.26
N ALA A 20 48.91 -10.84 10.09
CA ALA A 20 48.06 -11.16 8.94
C ALA A 20 46.73 -10.44 9.09
N VAL A 21 46.21 -9.90 7.99
CA VAL A 21 44.95 -9.21 7.94
C VAL A 21 44.20 -9.61 6.67
N VAL A 22 42.90 -9.72 6.80
CA VAL A 22 41.95 -9.83 5.67
C VAL A 22 40.88 -8.78 5.83
N SER A 23 40.61 -8.03 4.76
CA SER A 23 39.53 -7.01 4.75
C SER A 23 38.28 -7.59 4.12
N ILE A 24 37.23 -7.78 4.91
CA ILE A 24 35.92 -8.25 4.48
C ILE A 24 34.91 -7.14 4.71
N ASN A 25 34.15 -6.75 3.69
CA ASN A 25 33.14 -5.69 3.76
C ASN A 25 33.68 -4.34 4.30
N GLY A 26 34.95 -4.02 4.03
CA GLY A 26 35.60 -2.81 4.50
C GLY A 26 36.09 -2.85 5.96
N ARG A 27 36.03 -4.01 6.61
CA ARG A 27 36.55 -4.25 7.97
C ARG A 27 37.76 -5.15 7.94
N ASP A 28 38.77 -4.81 8.73
CA ASP A 28 39.98 -5.57 8.85
C ASP A 28 39.85 -6.60 9.98
N HIS A 29 40.08 -7.87 9.64
CA HIS A 29 40.16 -8.98 10.59
C HIS A 29 41.61 -9.40 10.75
N TYR A 30 42.14 -9.26 11.98
CA TYR A 30 43.50 -9.61 12.32
C TYR A 30 43.60 -11.09 12.69
N LEU A 31 44.47 -11.83 12.00
CA LEU A 31 44.55 -13.30 12.04
C LEU A 31 45.76 -13.83 12.81
N GLY A 32 46.48 -12.93 13.49
CA GLY A 32 47.73 -13.29 14.18
C GLY A 32 48.99 -13.06 13.33
N LEU A 33 50.13 -13.66 13.69
CA LEU A 33 51.41 -13.39 13.03
C LEU A 33 51.38 -13.80 11.54
N HIS A 34 51.73 -12.88 10.64
CA HIS A 34 51.71 -13.12 9.21
C HIS A 34 52.64 -14.26 8.80
N GLY A 35 52.13 -15.17 7.96
CA GLY A 35 52.86 -16.34 7.45
C GLY A 35 52.88 -17.55 8.39
N SER A 36 52.32 -17.43 9.63
CA SER A 36 52.18 -18.56 10.52
C SER A 36 51.09 -19.56 10.03
N LYS A 37 51.26 -20.82 10.38
CA LYS A 37 50.26 -21.88 10.08
C LYS A 37 48.91 -21.56 10.71
N ALA A 38 48.91 -21.01 11.95
CA ALA A 38 47.68 -20.61 12.64
C ALA A 38 46.91 -19.49 11.90
N SER A 39 47.65 -18.43 11.43
CA SER A 39 47.00 -17.34 10.70
C SER A 39 46.44 -17.75 9.34
N ARG A 40 46.99 -18.76 8.70
CA ARG A 40 46.45 -19.29 7.44
C ARG A 40 45.18 -20.13 7.68
N ILE A 41 45.19 -21.00 8.70
CA ILE A 41 44.01 -21.77 9.12
C ILE A 41 42.86 -20.80 9.49
N GLU A 42 43.14 -19.75 10.24
CA GLU A 42 42.11 -18.77 10.60
C GLU A 42 41.59 -17.97 9.40
N TYR A 43 42.43 -17.67 8.41
CA TYR A 43 42.02 -17.09 7.16
C TYR A 43 41.08 -18.01 6.39
N ASP A 44 41.44 -19.29 6.25
CA ASP A 44 40.62 -20.28 5.54
C ASP A 44 39.26 -20.47 6.23
N ARG A 45 39.25 -20.53 7.58
CA ARG A 45 38.02 -20.59 8.37
C ARG A 45 37.12 -19.42 8.09
N LEU A 46 37.67 -18.20 8.23
CA LEU A 46 36.90 -16.94 8.08
C LEU A 46 36.36 -16.75 6.67
N ILE A 47 37.14 -17.09 5.65
CA ILE A 47 36.71 -17.06 4.25
C ILE A 47 35.62 -18.10 3.98
N THR A 48 35.75 -19.31 4.52
CA THR A 48 34.74 -20.36 4.40
C THR A 48 33.41 -19.93 5.03
N GLU A 49 33.45 -19.38 6.23
CA GLU A 49 32.26 -18.84 6.91
C GLU A 49 31.62 -17.69 6.12
N TRP A 50 32.44 -16.78 5.59
CA TRP A 50 31.94 -15.68 4.77
C TRP A 50 31.29 -16.19 3.47
N LEU A 51 31.88 -17.16 2.81
CA LEU A 51 31.30 -17.79 1.61
C LEU A 51 30.03 -18.56 1.95
N ALA A 52 29.99 -19.31 3.07
CA ALA A 52 28.81 -20.03 3.55
C ALA A 52 27.66 -19.09 3.93
N SER A 53 27.96 -17.87 4.41
CA SER A 53 26.96 -16.83 4.65
C SER A 53 26.43 -16.17 3.36
N GLY A 54 26.79 -16.67 2.17
CA GLY A 54 26.42 -16.08 0.90
C GLY A 54 27.10 -14.75 0.63
N ARG A 55 28.30 -14.51 1.22
CA ARG A 55 29.06 -13.25 1.15
C ARG A 55 28.30 -12.09 1.76
N SER A 56 27.60 -12.34 2.85
CA SER A 56 26.78 -11.34 3.53
C SER A 56 27.57 -10.05 3.81
N ARG A 57 26.96 -8.91 3.54
CA ARG A 57 27.54 -7.59 3.85
C ARG A 57 27.62 -7.30 5.35
N SER A 58 26.83 -7.99 6.14
CA SER A 58 26.85 -7.89 7.62
C SER A 58 27.85 -8.82 8.28
N PHE A 59 28.59 -9.67 7.51
CA PHE A 59 29.60 -10.58 8.05
C PHE A 59 30.70 -9.81 8.80
N GLY A 60 31.01 -10.25 10.03
CA GLY A 60 32.00 -9.61 10.89
C GLY A 60 31.53 -8.35 11.63
N SER A 61 30.24 -7.99 11.56
CA SER A 61 29.70 -6.92 12.40
C SER A 61 29.52 -7.42 13.83
N SER A 62 30.03 -6.64 14.80
CA SER A 62 29.90 -6.95 16.23
C SER A 62 28.49 -6.77 16.79
N GLN A 63 27.59 -6.11 16.03
CA GLN A 63 26.16 -6.03 16.34
C GLN A 63 25.36 -7.01 15.47
N PRO A 64 24.37 -7.69 16.04
CA PRO A 64 23.50 -8.54 15.25
C PRO A 64 22.86 -7.70 14.13
N ALA A 65 23.02 -8.15 12.88
CA ALA A 65 22.49 -7.46 11.73
C ALA A 65 20.95 -7.36 11.88
N LEU A 66 20.40 -6.17 11.62
CA LEU A 66 18.95 -5.95 11.61
C LEU A 66 18.32 -6.89 10.58
N THR A 67 17.41 -7.75 11.01
CA THR A 67 16.68 -8.66 10.14
C THR A 67 15.43 -8.01 9.55
N ILE A 68 14.96 -8.54 8.43
CA ILE A 68 13.70 -8.09 7.80
C ILE A 68 12.51 -8.21 8.78
N VAL A 69 12.43 -9.27 9.60
CA VAL A 69 11.31 -9.43 10.54
C VAL A 69 11.33 -8.39 11.65
N GLN A 70 12.51 -7.98 12.13
CA GLN A 70 12.65 -6.90 13.12
C GLN A 70 12.23 -5.56 12.51
N MET A 71 12.76 -5.21 11.34
CA MET A 71 12.36 -4.00 10.61
C MET A 71 10.85 -3.98 10.31
N LEU A 72 10.26 -5.13 9.97
CA LEU A 72 8.81 -5.27 9.77
C LEU A 72 8.03 -4.97 11.05
N ALA A 73 8.47 -5.46 12.20
CA ALA A 73 7.81 -5.23 13.49
C ALA A 73 7.79 -3.73 13.83
N ASP A 74 8.92 -3.06 13.69
CA ASP A 74 9.04 -1.63 13.94
C ASP A 74 8.18 -0.80 12.98
N TYR A 75 8.23 -1.13 11.67
CA TYR A 75 7.38 -0.46 10.69
C TYR A 75 5.88 -0.66 10.94
N LEU A 76 5.45 -1.85 11.35
CA LEU A 76 4.06 -2.14 11.65
C LEU A 76 3.58 -1.39 12.90
N ALA A 77 4.44 -1.23 13.91
CA ALA A 77 4.14 -0.40 15.08
C ALA A 77 3.95 1.07 14.68
N TYR A 78 4.86 1.63 13.88
CA TYR A 78 4.72 2.95 13.29
C TYR A 78 3.44 3.09 12.47
N ALA A 79 3.20 2.16 11.54
CA ALA A 79 2.06 2.21 10.64
C ALA A 79 0.70 2.12 11.37
N ALA A 80 0.63 1.36 12.46
CA ALA A 80 -0.56 1.26 13.31
C ALA A 80 -0.88 2.60 13.99
N LYS A 81 0.14 3.34 14.43
CA LYS A 81 -0.01 4.67 15.03
C LYS A 81 -0.37 5.72 13.97
N TYR A 82 0.30 5.69 12.82
CA TYR A 82 0.17 6.71 11.78
C TYR A 82 -1.14 6.60 10.98
N TYR A 83 -1.53 5.38 10.57
CA TYR A 83 -2.72 5.13 9.73
C TYR A 83 -3.96 4.74 10.53
N GLY A 84 -3.83 4.47 11.82
CA GLY A 84 -4.90 3.86 12.61
C GLY A 84 -5.14 2.39 12.24
N LYS A 85 -5.98 1.71 13.02
CA LYS A 85 -6.32 0.29 12.85
C LYS A 85 -7.69 0.06 12.23
N ASP A 86 -8.22 1.04 11.50
CA ASP A 86 -9.51 0.87 10.80
C ASP A 86 -9.43 -0.35 9.85
N PRO A 87 -10.35 -1.31 9.94
CA PRO A 87 -10.41 -2.49 9.06
C PRO A 87 -10.49 -2.17 7.57
N ARG A 88 -11.01 -1.00 7.21
CA ARG A 88 -11.12 -0.50 5.83
C ARG A 88 -9.96 0.40 5.42
N GLY A 89 -9.07 0.73 6.35
CA GLY A 89 -7.97 1.67 6.18
C GLY A 89 -6.74 1.09 5.46
N GLU A 90 -5.66 1.85 5.48
CA GLU A 90 -4.39 1.49 4.85
C GLU A 90 -3.61 0.42 5.63
N TYR A 91 -3.73 0.39 6.97
CA TYR A 91 -3.00 -0.55 7.82
C TYR A 91 -3.23 -2.04 7.45
N PRO A 92 -4.47 -2.53 7.26
CA PRO A 92 -4.71 -3.89 6.79
C PRO A 92 -4.12 -4.18 5.39
N GLN A 93 -4.03 -3.17 4.53
CA GLN A 93 -3.40 -3.32 3.22
C GLN A 93 -1.88 -3.46 3.34
N ILE A 94 -1.26 -2.74 4.29
CA ILE A 94 0.16 -2.86 4.63
C ILE A 94 0.45 -4.27 5.14
N LEU A 95 -0.32 -4.79 6.09
CA LEU A 95 -0.17 -6.15 6.61
C LEU A 95 -0.17 -7.21 5.49
N ARG A 96 -1.15 -7.10 4.57
CA ARG A 96 -1.25 -8.02 3.42
C ARG A 96 -0.07 -7.89 2.46
N ALA A 97 0.40 -6.67 2.24
CA ALA A 97 1.51 -6.40 1.32
C ALA A 97 2.85 -6.92 1.85
N LEU A 98 3.06 -6.85 3.16
CA LEU A 98 4.33 -7.24 3.79
C LEU A 98 4.42 -8.74 4.09
N ARG A 99 3.30 -9.46 4.05
CA ARG A 99 3.27 -10.90 4.30
C ARG A 99 4.22 -11.70 3.40
N PRO A 100 4.28 -11.53 2.07
CA PRO A 100 5.23 -12.23 1.21
C PRO A 100 6.70 -11.93 1.55
N VAL A 101 7.01 -10.71 1.98
CA VAL A 101 8.37 -10.34 2.40
C VAL A 101 8.77 -11.11 3.65
N LYS A 102 7.88 -11.18 4.66
CA LYS A 102 8.09 -11.95 5.88
C LYS A 102 8.27 -13.44 5.59
N GLU A 103 7.41 -14.00 4.74
CA GLU A 103 7.42 -15.44 4.41
C GLU A 103 8.72 -15.86 3.71
N LEU A 104 9.21 -15.03 2.77
CA LEU A 104 10.38 -15.36 1.96
C LEU A 104 11.71 -14.97 2.62
N TYR A 105 11.74 -13.82 3.29
CA TYR A 105 13.00 -13.18 3.69
C TYR A 105 13.03 -12.69 5.14
N GLY A 106 12.08 -13.12 5.99
CA GLY A 106 11.97 -12.61 7.37
C GLY A 106 13.25 -12.72 8.19
N ARG A 107 14.05 -13.76 7.98
CA ARG A 107 15.32 -14.02 8.69
C ARG A 107 16.57 -13.43 8.01
N THR A 108 16.40 -12.90 6.79
CA THR A 108 17.50 -12.29 6.04
C THR A 108 17.89 -10.95 6.66
N ALA A 109 19.18 -10.63 6.71
CA ALA A 109 19.64 -9.31 7.08
C ALA A 109 19.14 -8.26 6.08
N VAL A 110 18.71 -7.08 6.56
CA VAL A 110 18.17 -6.05 5.68
C VAL A 110 19.19 -5.56 4.64
N GLU A 111 20.47 -5.56 5.01
CA GLU A 111 21.58 -5.18 4.12
C GLU A 111 21.74 -6.13 2.91
N ASP A 112 21.33 -7.38 3.08
CA ASP A 112 21.39 -8.40 2.03
C ASP A 112 20.14 -8.40 1.12
N PHE A 113 19.12 -7.59 1.47
CA PHE A 113 17.90 -7.50 0.67
C PHE A 113 18.11 -6.65 -0.58
N SER A 114 18.23 -7.31 -1.71
CA SER A 114 18.56 -6.71 -3.00
C SER A 114 17.34 -6.61 -3.93
N VAL A 115 17.59 -6.04 -5.13
CA VAL A 115 16.62 -5.98 -6.23
C VAL A 115 16.12 -7.38 -6.64
N LEU A 116 16.94 -8.42 -6.53
CA LEU A 116 16.53 -9.80 -6.88
C LEU A 116 15.46 -10.30 -5.93
N GLN A 117 15.68 -10.15 -4.61
CA GLN A 117 14.69 -10.53 -3.60
C GLN A 117 13.40 -9.69 -3.75
N PHE A 118 13.52 -8.41 -4.03
CA PHE A 118 12.37 -7.55 -4.29
C PHE A 118 11.55 -8.03 -5.50
N LYS A 119 12.20 -8.44 -6.60
CA LYS A 119 11.52 -9.04 -7.76
C LYS A 119 10.89 -10.39 -7.42
N ALA A 120 11.54 -11.24 -6.61
CA ALA A 120 10.97 -12.51 -6.14
C ALA A 120 9.71 -12.30 -5.28
N VAL A 121 9.67 -11.26 -4.44
CA VAL A 121 8.45 -10.84 -3.73
C VAL A 121 7.35 -10.46 -4.72
N ARG A 122 7.67 -9.74 -5.80
CA ARG A 122 6.73 -9.39 -6.86
C ARG A 122 6.16 -10.62 -7.55
N GLU A 123 6.99 -11.59 -7.89
CA GLU A 123 6.56 -12.86 -8.49
C GLU A 123 5.63 -13.62 -7.56
N ARG A 124 5.98 -13.73 -6.28
CA ARG A 124 5.13 -14.34 -5.25
C ARG A 124 3.79 -13.62 -5.10
N ALA A 125 3.79 -12.28 -5.23
CA ALA A 125 2.57 -11.48 -5.22
C ALA A 125 1.73 -11.63 -6.49
N SER A 126 2.34 -11.99 -7.61
CA SER A 126 1.71 -12.17 -8.93
C SER A 126 0.94 -13.49 -9.06
N THR A 127 1.15 -14.44 -8.16
CA THR A 127 0.41 -15.70 -8.15
C THR A 127 -1.09 -15.48 -7.81
N LYS A 128 -1.97 -16.42 -8.17
CA LYS A 128 -3.41 -16.42 -7.79
C LYS A 128 -4.30 -15.42 -8.52
N GLY A 129 -4.04 -15.10 -9.80
CA GLY A 129 -4.95 -14.30 -10.63
C GLY A 129 -5.15 -12.85 -10.16
N ARG A 130 -4.21 -12.31 -9.41
CA ARG A 130 -4.26 -10.92 -8.92
C ARG A 130 -4.03 -9.94 -10.06
N SER A 131 -4.73 -8.80 -10.02
CA SER A 131 -4.54 -7.79 -11.04
C SER A 131 -3.17 -7.08 -10.94
N ARG A 132 -2.67 -6.63 -12.10
CA ARG A 132 -1.44 -5.84 -12.20
C ARG A 132 -1.43 -4.62 -11.24
N LYS A 133 -2.55 -3.89 -11.16
CA LYS A 133 -2.68 -2.73 -10.25
C LYS A 133 -2.52 -3.15 -8.78
N TYR A 134 -3.06 -4.30 -8.40
CA TYR A 134 -2.96 -4.81 -7.04
C TYR A 134 -1.50 -5.20 -6.71
N VAL A 135 -0.81 -5.92 -7.61
CA VAL A 135 0.60 -6.29 -7.42
C VAL A 135 1.49 -5.04 -7.32
N ASN A 136 1.31 -4.06 -8.20
CA ASN A 136 2.03 -2.79 -8.10
C ASN A 136 1.73 -2.06 -6.77
N GLY A 137 0.51 -2.18 -6.25
CA GLY A 137 0.12 -1.66 -4.94
C GLY A 137 0.89 -2.32 -3.78
N ILE A 138 1.08 -3.64 -3.84
CA ILE A 138 1.92 -4.41 -2.90
C ILE A 138 3.36 -3.90 -2.95
N MET A 139 3.94 -3.85 -4.15
CA MET A 139 5.34 -3.47 -4.32
C MET A 139 5.63 -2.04 -3.84
N ARG A 140 4.70 -1.10 -4.06
CA ARG A 140 4.81 0.27 -3.53
C ARG A 140 4.80 0.30 -1.99
N ARG A 141 4.00 -0.54 -1.34
CA ARG A 141 3.98 -0.63 0.13
C ARG A 141 5.25 -1.24 0.68
N VAL A 142 5.80 -2.26 0.02
CA VAL A 142 7.10 -2.83 0.37
C VAL A 142 8.20 -1.77 0.24
N ALA A 143 8.30 -1.08 -0.89
CA ALA A 143 9.30 -0.02 -1.09
C ALA A 143 9.15 1.13 -0.06
N ARG A 144 7.90 1.47 0.31
CA ARG A 144 7.61 2.49 1.34
C ARG A 144 8.13 2.10 2.72
N MET A 145 8.07 0.82 3.10
CA MET A 145 8.68 0.33 4.34
C MET A 145 10.19 0.57 4.35
N PHE A 146 10.90 0.23 3.27
CA PHE A 146 12.33 0.50 3.15
C PHE A 146 12.65 2.00 3.14
N LYS A 147 11.79 2.82 2.52
CA LYS A 147 11.92 4.28 2.56
C LYS A 147 11.80 4.81 3.99
N TRP A 148 10.81 4.32 4.74
CA TRP A 148 10.63 4.69 6.13
C TRP A 148 11.85 4.29 6.97
N ALA A 149 12.30 3.03 6.86
CA ALA A 149 13.46 2.54 7.61
C ALA A 149 14.74 3.35 7.31
N ALA A 150 14.95 3.79 6.07
CA ALA A 150 16.02 4.68 5.70
C ALA A 150 15.85 6.09 6.32
N GLY A 151 14.62 6.59 6.39
CA GLY A 151 14.30 7.87 7.04
C GLY A 151 14.51 7.86 8.55
N GLU A 152 14.30 6.72 9.21
CA GLU A 152 14.58 6.51 10.63
C GLU A 152 16.05 6.19 10.92
N GLY A 153 16.90 6.13 9.89
CA GLY A 153 18.32 5.80 10.05
C GLY A 153 18.61 4.33 10.38
N LEU A 154 17.61 3.44 10.29
CA LEU A 154 17.76 2.01 10.59
C LEU A 154 18.58 1.28 9.52
N ILE A 155 18.59 1.79 8.30
CA ILE A 155 19.28 1.21 7.16
C ILE A 155 19.88 2.30 6.26
N PRO A 156 20.95 1.98 5.48
CA PRO A 156 21.48 2.89 4.47
C PRO A 156 20.43 3.25 3.41
N ALA A 157 20.35 4.53 3.04
CA ALA A 157 19.40 5.02 2.01
C ALA A 157 19.57 4.34 0.64
N SER A 158 20.78 3.87 0.33
CA SER A 158 21.12 3.15 -0.91
C SER A 158 20.27 1.89 -1.11
N ILE A 159 19.87 1.20 -0.03
CA ILE A 159 19.00 0.02 -0.12
C ILE A 159 17.66 0.42 -0.72
N HIS A 160 16.99 1.44 -0.16
CA HIS A 160 15.72 1.94 -0.71
C HIS A 160 15.91 2.45 -2.15
N GLN A 161 16.96 3.21 -2.43
CA GLN A 161 17.23 3.75 -3.77
C GLN A 161 17.35 2.64 -4.81
N ASN A 162 18.06 1.55 -4.51
CA ASN A 162 18.18 0.39 -5.37
C ASN A 162 16.83 -0.29 -5.65
N LEU A 163 15.94 -0.34 -4.66
CA LEU A 163 14.59 -0.90 -4.86
C LEU A 163 13.69 0.04 -5.68
N ALA A 164 13.86 1.35 -5.53
CA ALA A 164 13.05 2.36 -6.19
C ALA A 164 13.27 2.41 -7.72
N VAL A 165 14.44 1.98 -8.22
CA VAL A 165 14.70 1.89 -9.67
C VAL A 165 13.95 0.75 -10.35
N VAL A 166 13.34 -0.19 -9.59
CA VAL A 166 12.57 -1.29 -10.18
C VAL A 166 11.23 -0.75 -10.71
N PRO A 167 11.02 -0.77 -12.03
CA PRO A 167 9.79 -0.23 -12.58
C PRO A 167 8.58 -1.08 -12.21
N GLY A 168 7.44 -0.43 -12.05
CA GLY A 168 6.16 -1.12 -11.91
C GLY A 168 5.79 -1.90 -13.17
N LEU A 169 4.95 -2.92 -12.99
CA LEU A 169 4.41 -3.70 -14.09
C LEU A 169 3.56 -2.81 -15.01
N ARG A 170 3.82 -2.82 -16.32
CA ARG A 170 3.11 -2.02 -17.31
C ARG A 170 1.98 -2.82 -17.97
N ARG A 171 0.89 -2.14 -18.32
CA ARG A 171 -0.23 -2.72 -19.06
C ARG A 171 0.25 -3.28 -20.40
N GLY A 172 -0.21 -4.48 -20.77
CA GLY A 172 0.19 -5.16 -22.01
C GLY A 172 1.64 -5.64 -22.06
N LYS A 173 2.41 -5.48 -20.96
CA LYS A 173 3.81 -5.95 -20.84
C LYS A 173 4.01 -6.97 -19.72
N CYS A 174 2.92 -7.55 -19.20
CA CYS A 174 2.93 -8.62 -18.21
C CYS A 174 1.67 -9.48 -18.35
N ASN A 175 1.74 -10.73 -17.89
CA ASN A 175 0.63 -11.70 -17.99
C ASN A 175 -0.42 -11.54 -16.87
N LEU A 176 -0.46 -10.40 -16.19
CA LEU A 176 -1.45 -10.14 -15.15
C LEU A 176 -2.68 -9.45 -15.71
N PRO A 177 -3.88 -9.83 -15.23
CA PRO A 177 -5.11 -9.22 -15.68
C PRO A 177 -5.20 -7.75 -15.25
N ASP A 178 -5.79 -6.94 -16.11
CA ASP A 178 -6.27 -5.59 -15.79
C ASP A 178 -7.79 -5.59 -15.76
N HIS A 179 -8.37 -4.90 -14.79
CA HIS A 179 -9.80 -4.68 -14.77
C HIS A 179 -10.22 -3.76 -15.92
N THR A 180 -11.39 -4.02 -16.48
CA THR A 180 -12.04 -3.10 -17.41
C THR A 180 -12.17 -1.72 -16.76
N PRO A 181 -11.85 -0.62 -17.47
CA PRO A 181 -12.07 0.72 -16.96
C PRO A 181 -13.54 0.90 -16.56
N ILE A 182 -13.76 1.48 -15.38
CA ILE A 182 -15.11 1.91 -14.98
C ILE A 182 -15.42 3.16 -15.78
N LEU A 183 -16.40 3.07 -16.66
CA LEU A 183 -16.88 4.19 -17.45
C LEU A 183 -18.01 4.92 -16.72
N PRO A 184 -18.31 6.17 -17.08
CA PRO A 184 -19.52 6.84 -16.63
C PRO A 184 -20.75 6.03 -16.99
N VAL A 185 -21.74 6.03 -16.13
CA VAL A 185 -23.02 5.36 -16.37
C VAL A 185 -23.92 6.29 -17.19
N ASP A 186 -24.60 5.75 -18.20
CA ASP A 186 -25.53 6.50 -19.02
C ASP A 186 -26.66 7.11 -18.17
N ASP A 187 -27.07 8.32 -18.54
CA ASP A 187 -28.12 9.06 -17.85
C ASP A 187 -29.46 8.29 -17.81
N ALA A 188 -29.80 7.60 -18.88
CA ALA A 188 -31.00 6.75 -18.94
C ALA A 188 -30.98 5.64 -17.88
N VAL A 189 -29.82 5.00 -17.68
CA VAL A 189 -29.65 3.96 -16.65
C VAL A 189 -29.77 4.54 -15.25
N VAL A 190 -29.21 5.73 -15.03
CA VAL A 190 -29.33 6.42 -13.74
C VAL A 190 -30.79 6.77 -13.46
N GLU A 191 -31.50 7.38 -14.40
CA GLU A 191 -32.90 7.75 -14.23
C GLU A 191 -33.79 6.51 -13.95
N ALA A 192 -33.61 5.41 -14.69
CA ALA A 192 -34.32 4.16 -14.43
C ALA A 192 -34.02 3.62 -13.02
N THR A 193 -32.78 3.80 -12.53
CA THR A 193 -32.36 3.33 -11.19
C THR A 193 -33.00 4.16 -10.07
N LEU A 194 -33.16 5.49 -10.27
CA LEU A 194 -33.70 6.39 -9.25
C LEU A 194 -35.09 5.98 -8.75
N HIS A 195 -35.93 5.40 -9.62
CA HIS A 195 -37.27 4.93 -9.25
C HIS A 195 -37.28 3.76 -8.28
N HIS A 196 -36.16 3.02 -8.19
CA HIS A 196 -36.02 1.88 -7.28
C HIS A 196 -35.33 2.25 -5.94
N LEU A 197 -34.92 3.50 -5.80
CA LEU A 197 -34.22 3.98 -4.59
C LEU A 197 -35.19 4.64 -3.61
N PRO A 198 -34.93 4.56 -2.28
CA PRO A 198 -35.60 5.45 -1.35
C PRO A 198 -35.42 6.91 -1.75
N GLU A 199 -36.46 7.74 -1.60
CA GLU A 199 -36.47 9.14 -2.08
C GLU A 199 -35.22 9.93 -1.64
N ILE A 200 -34.85 9.82 -0.37
CA ILE A 200 -33.67 10.50 0.17
C ILE A 200 -32.36 10.07 -0.53
N VAL A 201 -32.23 8.79 -0.92
CA VAL A 201 -31.06 8.28 -1.64
C VAL A 201 -31.10 8.73 -3.11
N ALA A 202 -32.28 8.74 -3.73
CA ALA A 202 -32.46 9.28 -5.07
C ALA A 202 -32.07 10.77 -5.12
N ASP A 203 -32.45 11.54 -4.12
CA ASP A 203 -32.08 12.94 -3.99
C ASP A 203 -30.58 13.17 -3.75
N MET A 204 -29.92 12.28 -2.97
CA MET A 204 -28.46 12.28 -2.86
C MET A 204 -27.79 12.10 -4.23
N VAL A 205 -28.29 11.17 -5.05
CA VAL A 205 -27.74 10.92 -6.39
C VAL A 205 -27.98 12.12 -7.31
N ARG A 206 -29.21 12.69 -7.32
CA ARG A 206 -29.55 13.88 -8.13
C ARG A 206 -28.68 15.08 -7.74
N LEU A 207 -28.51 15.31 -6.43
CA LEU A 207 -27.69 16.38 -5.90
C LEU A 207 -26.22 16.20 -6.30
N GLN A 208 -25.71 14.98 -6.17
CA GLN A 208 -24.33 14.65 -6.55
C GLN A 208 -24.09 14.87 -8.05
N ARG A 209 -25.03 14.50 -8.92
CA ARG A 209 -24.95 14.72 -10.37
C ARG A 209 -24.95 16.21 -10.72
N SER A 210 -25.80 17.01 -10.07
CA SER A 210 -25.93 18.45 -10.38
C SER A 210 -24.76 19.31 -9.86
N THR A 211 -24.02 18.83 -8.85
CA THR A 211 -23.00 19.62 -8.15
C THR A 211 -21.58 19.06 -8.27
N GLY A 212 -21.43 17.81 -8.68
CA GLY A 212 -20.12 17.12 -8.71
C GLY A 212 -19.50 16.89 -7.33
N MET A 213 -20.28 16.98 -6.24
CA MET A 213 -19.75 16.69 -4.90
C MET A 213 -19.50 15.19 -4.70
N ARG A 214 -18.58 14.89 -3.80
CA ARG A 214 -18.23 13.49 -3.49
C ARG A 214 -19.34 12.85 -2.64
N PRO A 215 -19.52 11.50 -2.70
CA PRO A 215 -20.54 10.82 -1.88
C PRO A 215 -20.48 11.17 -0.38
N ALA A 216 -19.27 11.25 0.19
CA ALA A 216 -19.10 11.64 1.59
C ALA A 216 -19.55 13.09 1.86
N GLU A 217 -19.30 14.02 0.93
CA GLU A 217 -19.70 15.43 1.05
C GLU A 217 -21.23 15.57 1.06
N VAL A 218 -21.94 14.74 0.27
CA VAL A 218 -23.41 14.69 0.28
C VAL A 218 -23.94 14.20 1.63
N CYS A 219 -23.31 13.15 2.18
CA CYS A 219 -23.77 12.55 3.44
C CYS A 219 -23.59 13.45 4.67
N ILE A 220 -22.61 14.33 4.66
CA ILE A 220 -22.29 15.23 5.80
C ILE A 220 -22.82 16.64 5.64
N LEU A 221 -23.62 16.93 4.59
CA LEU A 221 -24.16 18.24 4.32
C LEU A 221 -25.17 18.65 5.40
N ARG A 222 -24.97 19.82 6.01
CA ARG A 222 -25.81 20.42 7.04
C ARG A 222 -26.31 21.79 6.60
N PRO A 223 -27.47 22.27 7.10
CA PRO A 223 -27.96 23.62 6.78
C PRO A 223 -26.96 24.72 7.18
N CYS A 224 -26.23 24.58 8.30
CA CYS A 224 -25.24 25.56 8.75
C CYS A 224 -23.99 25.67 7.85
N ASP A 225 -23.69 24.65 7.04
CA ASP A 225 -22.55 24.64 6.12
C ASP A 225 -22.88 25.33 4.78
N LEU A 226 -24.15 25.79 4.60
CA LEU A 226 -24.65 26.39 3.37
C LEU A 226 -24.73 27.92 3.50
N ASP A 227 -24.02 28.64 2.65
CA ASP A 227 -24.23 30.03 2.39
C ASP A 227 -25.30 30.20 1.28
N ARG A 228 -26.43 30.77 1.62
CA ARG A 228 -27.62 30.94 0.77
C ARG A 228 -27.91 32.39 0.40
N SER A 229 -26.97 33.28 0.63
CA SER A 229 -27.14 34.73 0.41
C SER A 229 -27.20 35.13 -1.07
N GLY A 230 -26.58 34.30 -1.94
CA GLY A 230 -26.55 34.57 -3.39
C GLY A 230 -27.50 33.68 -4.19
N GLU A 231 -27.59 33.98 -5.50
CA GLU A 231 -28.36 33.19 -6.47
C GLU A 231 -27.89 31.76 -6.56
N VAL A 232 -26.56 31.52 -6.48
CA VAL A 232 -25.93 30.23 -6.38
C VAL A 232 -25.51 30.02 -4.93
N TRP A 233 -25.99 28.92 -4.32
CA TRP A 233 -25.61 28.62 -2.95
C TRP A 233 -24.21 28.04 -2.89
N VAL A 234 -23.52 28.32 -1.78
CA VAL A 234 -22.15 27.87 -1.56
C VAL A 234 -22.10 26.91 -0.38
N TYR A 235 -21.72 25.68 -0.63
CA TYR A 235 -21.51 24.65 0.40
C TYR A 235 -20.03 24.52 0.73
N ARG A 236 -19.70 24.62 2.00
CA ARG A 236 -18.34 24.40 2.53
C ARG A 236 -18.36 23.20 3.47
N PRO A 237 -17.99 21.98 2.99
CA PRO A 237 -17.97 20.79 3.83
C PRO A 237 -17.06 20.96 5.04
N SER A 238 -17.51 20.56 6.23
CA SER A 238 -16.72 20.59 7.47
C SER A 238 -15.50 19.66 7.39
N HIS A 239 -15.60 18.56 6.63
CA HIS A 239 -14.49 17.62 6.39
C HIS A 239 -14.44 17.20 4.93
N HIS A 240 -13.23 17.12 4.37
CA HIS A 240 -13.03 16.62 3.00
C HIS A 240 -11.66 15.94 2.80
N LYS A 241 -11.56 15.12 1.75
CA LYS A 241 -10.41 14.24 1.46
C LYS A 241 -9.04 14.96 1.41
N THR A 242 -9.01 16.24 1.05
CA THR A 242 -7.78 17.03 0.85
C THR A 242 -7.56 18.10 1.93
N GLU A 243 -8.29 18.04 3.03
CA GLU A 243 -8.20 18.96 4.16
C GLU A 243 -6.78 19.01 4.74
N HIS A 244 -6.13 17.86 4.85
CA HIS A 244 -4.76 17.74 5.34
C HIS A 244 -3.69 18.48 4.50
N HIS A 245 -4.05 19.00 3.33
CA HIS A 245 -3.20 19.87 2.51
C HIS A 245 -3.48 21.37 2.74
N GLY A 246 -4.29 21.71 3.72
CA GLY A 246 -4.66 23.11 4.02
C GLY A 246 -5.53 23.79 2.94
N ARG A 247 -6.15 23.01 2.03
CA ARG A 247 -6.99 23.53 0.96
C ARG A 247 -8.45 23.55 1.40
N SER A 248 -9.15 24.67 1.20
CA SER A 248 -10.59 24.73 1.37
C SER A 248 -11.31 24.03 0.21
N ARG A 249 -12.43 23.40 0.51
CA ARG A 249 -13.33 22.81 -0.49
C ARG A 249 -14.61 23.62 -0.57
N THR A 250 -14.92 24.11 -1.75
CA THR A 250 -16.17 24.82 -2.05
C THR A 250 -16.94 24.04 -3.11
N VAL A 251 -18.24 23.87 -2.90
CA VAL A 251 -19.18 23.26 -3.83
C VAL A 251 -20.27 24.29 -4.15
N LEU A 252 -20.47 24.55 -5.42
CA LEU A 252 -21.52 25.46 -5.89
C LEU A 252 -22.81 24.66 -6.13
N ILE A 253 -23.93 25.20 -5.66
CA ILE A 253 -25.24 24.56 -5.74
C ILE A 253 -26.17 25.51 -6.52
N GLY A 254 -26.39 25.14 -7.78
CA GLY A 254 -27.29 25.86 -8.68
C GLY A 254 -28.77 25.51 -8.42
N PRO A 255 -29.69 26.09 -9.19
CA PRO A 255 -31.15 26.02 -8.97
C PRO A 255 -31.69 24.59 -8.81
N LYS A 256 -31.25 23.63 -9.63
CA LYS A 256 -31.69 22.21 -9.53
C LYS A 256 -31.29 21.59 -8.18
N GLY A 257 -30.08 21.86 -7.71
CA GLY A 257 -29.63 21.36 -6.42
C GLY A 257 -30.32 22.05 -5.24
N GLN A 258 -30.61 23.32 -5.38
CA GLN A 258 -31.35 24.10 -4.37
C GLN A 258 -32.79 23.61 -4.20
N GLU A 259 -33.48 23.29 -5.30
CA GLU A 259 -34.83 22.71 -5.28
C GLU A 259 -34.86 21.42 -4.46
N ILE A 260 -33.90 20.52 -4.68
CA ILE A 260 -33.78 19.29 -3.91
C ILE A 260 -33.54 19.60 -2.43
N LEU A 261 -32.59 20.48 -2.11
CA LEU A 261 -32.19 20.77 -0.75
C LEU A 261 -33.25 21.51 0.07
N ARG A 262 -34.10 22.36 -0.54
CA ARG A 262 -35.19 23.09 0.15
C ARG A 262 -36.06 22.17 0.99
N ARG A 263 -36.28 20.91 0.57
CA ARG A 263 -37.05 19.88 1.31
C ARG A 263 -36.41 19.46 2.64
N TYR A 264 -35.12 19.71 2.79
CA TYR A 264 -34.31 19.26 3.91
C TYR A 264 -33.81 20.39 4.82
N LEU A 265 -34.06 21.66 4.48
CA LEU A 265 -33.54 22.82 5.21
C LEU A 265 -34.32 23.15 6.48
N SER A 266 -35.52 22.58 6.69
CA SER A 266 -36.32 22.76 7.92
C SER A 266 -35.76 22.03 9.13
N ARG A 267 -34.66 21.27 8.95
CA ARG A 267 -33.96 20.57 10.02
C ARG A 267 -33.14 21.52 10.89
N PRO A 268 -32.81 21.11 12.13
CA PRO A 268 -31.86 21.87 12.94
C PRO A 268 -30.56 22.16 12.18
N PRO A 269 -29.95 23.35 12.36
CA PRO A 269 -28.77 23.76 11.56
C PRO A 269 -27.60 22.77 11.57
N GLU A 270 -27.42 22.06 12.68
CA GLU A 270 -26.33 21.10 12.86
C GLU A 270 -26.66 19.67 12.42
N ASP A 271 -27.91 19.38 12.09
CA ASP A 271 -28.33 18.04 11.64
C ASP A 271 -28.01 17.87 10.15
N TYR A 272 -27.72 16.63 9.77
CA TYR A 272 -27.47 16.29 8.36
C TYR A 272 -28.75 16.42 7.53
N CYS A 273 -28.71 17.16 6.43
CA CYS A 273 -29.82 17.34 5.50
C CYS A 273 -30.35 16.00 4.98
N LEU A 274 -29.47 15.13 4.53
CA LEU A 274 -29.78 13.89 3.85
C LEU A 274 -29.44 12.68 4.77
N ARG A 275 -30.17 12.55 5.86
CA ARG A 275 -29.98 11.48 6.83
C ARG A 275 -30.84 10.27 6.48
N VAL A 276 -30.22 9.20 5.98
CA VAL A 276 -30.89 7.91 5.82
C VAL A 276 -31.10 7.31 7.20
N ARG A 277 -32.36 7.23 7.65
CA ARG A 277 -32.68 6.43 8.84
C ARG A 277 -32.50 4.96 8.47
N TYR A 278 -31.56 4.30 9.08
CA TYR A 278 -31.45 2.85 9.01
C TYR A 278 -32.69 2.26 9.70
N ILE A 279 -33.71 1.93 8.95
CA ILE A 279 -34.77 1.06 9.44
C ILE A 279 -34.08 -0.30 9.51
N SER A 280 -33.71 -0.75 10.73
CA SER A 280 -33.27 -2.10 10.94
C SER A 280 -34.33 -3.01 10.33
N ARG A 281 -33.99 -3.65 9.19
CA ARG A 281 -34.82 -4.73 8.68
C ARG A 281 -34.95 -5.75 9.81
N PRO A 282 -36.16 -6.20 10.16
CA PRO A 282 -36.30 -7.36 11.02
C PRO A 282 -35.41 -8.45 10.44
N SER A 283 -34.59 -9.08 11.25
CA SER A 283 -33.65 -10.12 10.87
C SER A 283 -34.39 -11.14 9.97
N LEU A 284 -34.09 -11.11 8.67
CA LEU A 284 -34.48 -12.20 7.78
C LEU A 284 -33.78 -13.43 8.34
N THR A 285 -34.56 -14.40 8.78
CA THR A 285 -34.06 -15.65 9.31
C THR A 285 -33.13 -16.29 8.29
N CYS A 286 -32.07 -16.93 8.74
CA CYS A 286 -30.96 -17.55 7.99
C CYS A 286 -31.36 -18.45 6.77
N ALA A 287 -32.67 -18.76 6.62
CA ALA A 287 -33.22 -19.51 5.49
C ALA A 287 -33.40 -18.66 4.21
N GLN A 288 -33.69 -17.34 4.34
CA GLN A 288 -33.93 -16.45 3.20
C GLN A 288 -32.62 -15.92 2.58
N ASP A 289 -31.55 -15.74 3.38
CA ASP A 289 -30.21 -15.37 2.89
C ASP A 289 -29.57 -16.46 1.99
N LYS A 290 -29.89 -17.74 2.25
CA LYS A 290 -29.42 -18.84 1.41
C LYS A 290 -30.09 -18.88 0.03
N GLN A 291 -31.30 -18.35 -0.10
CA GLN A 291 -32.02 -18.29 -1.38
C GLN A 291 -31.60 -17.09 -2.22
N ALA A 292 -31.37 -15.93 -1.61
CA ALA A 292 -30.81 -14.75 -2.28
C ALA A 292 -29.38 -14.98 -2.81
N SER A 293 -28.54 -15.69 -2.05
CA SER A 293 -27.18 -16.04 -2.47
C SER A 293 -27.12 -17.13 -3.57
N ARG A 294 -28.17 -17.94 -3.72
CA ARG A 294 -28.29 -18.91 -4.82
C ARG A 294 -28.67 -18.23 -6.14
N ILE A 295 -29.54 -17.22 -6.12
CA ILE A 295 -29.94 -16.46 -7.33
C ILE A 295 -28.76 -15.64 -7.87
N ALA A 296 -27.89 -15.12 -7.02
CA ALA A 296 -26.69 -14.37 -7.41
C ALA A 296 -25.56 -15.24 -8.00
N ARG A 297 -25.68 -16.56 -7.98
CA ARG A 297 -24.66 -17.52 -8.48
C ARG A 297 -25.08 -18.26 -9.74
N THR A 298 -26.13 -17.84 -10.45
CA THR A 298 -26.49 -18.45 -11.73
C THR A 298 -25.43 -18.04 -12.77
N PRO A 299 -24.67 -18.98 -13.35
CA PRO A 299 -23.69 -18.64 -14.37
C PRO A 299 -24.43 -18.17 -15.64
N ALA A 300 -23.89 -17.11 -16.24
CA ALA A 300 -24.33 -16.66 -17.57
C ALA A 300 -24.03 -17.77 -18.59
N ILE A 301 -25.01 -18.60 -18.89
CA ILE A 301 -24.99 -19.55 -20.00
C ILE A 301 -25.53 -18.83 -21.24
N LEU A 302 -24.72 -18.87 -22.30
CA LEU A 302 -25.07 -18.66 -23.71
C LEU A 302 -25.21 -17.20 -24.18
N ARG A 303 -24.11 -16.66 -24.69
CA ARG A 303 -24.14 -15.87 -25.93
C ARG A 303 -23.39 -16.63 -27.01
N GLN A 304 -24.13 -17.30 -27.90
CA GLN A 304 -23.61 -17.69 -29.20
C GLN A 304 -23.53 -16.43 -30.08
N PRO A 305 -22.46 -16.24 -30.88
CA PRO A 305 -22.42 -15.18 -31.90
C PRO A 305 -23.33 -15.55 -33.10
N PRO A 306 -23.94 -14.57 -33.75
CA PRO A 306 -24.64 -14.81 -35.01
C PRO A 306 -23.64 -15.13 -36.13
N ARG A 307 -24.07 -15.99 -37.03
CA ARG A 307 -23.36 -16.38 -38.27
C ARG A 307 -23.12 -15.21 -39.19
#